data_ecc406e17a1c0268a03e0b245d7d6afa
#
_entry.id   ecc406e17a1c0268a03e0b245d7d6afa
#
_cell.length_a   1.000
_cell.length_b   1.000
_cell.length_c   1.000
_cell.angle_alpha   90.00
_cell.angle_beta   90.00
_cell.angle_gamma   90.00
#
_symmetry.space_group_name_H-M   'P 1'
#
loop_
_entity.id
_entity.type
_entity.pdbx_description
1 polymer ?
#
loop_
_entity_poly.entity_id
_entity_poly.type
_entity_poly.pdbx_seq_one_letter_code
_entity_poly.pdbx_strand_id
1 'polypeptide(L)'
;MLYENLLDIIGNTPIVKINNIFDTDSHADVYLKLENFNPGGSVKDRAALGIIEKAEKEGKLKPGSTIIEPTSGNMGISLAFIGSLKGYKTIIVMPDTMSIERRNILKALNAELILTDGARGMKGAIEKAESLASKNKNYFMPEQFSNPANVEAHYETTGQETIRD
;
A
#
# COMPACT_ATOMS: atom_id res chain seq x y z
N MET A 1 13.83 -17.85 -12.32
CA MET A 1 12.37 -17.95 -12.14
C MET A 1 11.75 -16.87 -13.01
N LEU A 2 10.76 -17.17 -13.85
CA LEU A 2 10.06 -16.19 -14.70
C LEU A 2 8.68 -15.95 -14.10
N TYR A 3 8.28 -14.70 -13.93
CA TYR A 3 6.94 -14.30 -13.55
C TYR A 3 6.29 -13.54 -14.69
N GLU A 4 5.01 -13.73 -14.92
CA GLU A 4 4.26 -13.04 -15.97
C GLU A 4 3.70 -11.69 -15.49
N ASN A 5 3.50 -11.56 -14.15
CA ASN A 5 2.97 -10.35 -13.55
C ASN A 5 3.79 -9.94 -12.31
N LEU A 6 4.01 -8.64 -12.16
CA LEU A 6 4.67 -8.10 -10.96
C LEU A 6 3.87 -8.30 -9.67
N LEU A 7 2.56 -8.52 -9.75
CA LEU A 7 1.74 -8.84 -8.58
C LEU A 7 2.11 -10.20 -7.98
N ASP A 8 2.58 -11.15 -8.79
CA ASP A 8 2.92 -12.52 -8.37
C ASP A 8 4.19 -12.58 -7.50
N ILE A 9 4.98 -11.51 -7.49
CA ILE A 9 6.19 -11.41 -6.67
C ILE A 9 6.00 -10.60 -5.39
N ILE A 10 4.78 -10.15 -5.10
CA ILE A 10 4.48 -9.52 -3.81
C ILE A 10 4.47 -10.61 -2.73
N GLY A 11 5.20 -10.36 -1.65
CA GLY A 11 5.35 -11.33 -0.58
C GLY A 11 6.55 -12.27 -0.78
N ASN A 12 6.58 -13.37 -0.04
CA ASN A 12 7.71 -14.32 0.04
C ASN A 12 9.06 -13.60 0.22
N THR A 13 9.04 -12.56 1.03
CA THR A 13 10.22 -11.73 1.30
C THR A 13 11.22 -12.48 2.18
N PRO A 14 12.52 -12.25 2.01
CA PRO A 14 13.55 -12.93 2.81
C PRO A 14 13.43 -12.59 4.30
N ILE A 15 13.79 -13.56 5.14
CA ILE A 15 14.08 -13.33 6.57
C ILE A 15 15.58 -13.46 6.77
N VAL A 16 16.18 -12.49 7.48
CA VAL A 16 17.61 -12.45 7.75
C VAL A 16 17.86 -12.34 9.26
N LYS A 17 18.68 -13.25 9.80
CA LYS A 17 19.16 -13.14 11.18
C LYS A 17 20.13 -11.96 11.30
N ILE A 18 19.95 -11.12 12.30
CA ILE A 18 20.90 -10.06 12.61
C ILE A 18 22.09 -10.64 13.38
N ASN A 19 23.27 -10.43 12.83
CA ASN A 19 24.51 -10.77 13.46
C ASN A 19 25.31 -9.49 13.76
N ASN A 20 26.08 -9.46 14.85
CA ASN A 20 27.04 -8.40 15.18
C ASN A 20 26.46 -7.00 15.49
N ILE A 21 25.14 -6.85 15.62
CA ILE A 21 24.50 -5.59 16.02
C ILE A 21 24.17 -5.59 17.52
N PHE A 22 23.86 -6.77 18.05
CA PHE A 22 23.55 -7.00 19.47
C PHE A 22 24.53 -8.01 20.06
N ASP A 23 24.79 -7.91 21.35
CA ASP A 23 25.48 -8.93 22.12
C ASP A 23 24.57 -10.15 22.24
N THR A 24 24.89 -11.20 21.48
CA THR A 24 24.08 -12.42 21.37
C THR A 24 24.08 -13.28 22.61
N ASP A 25 25.04 -13.06 23.54
CA ASP A 25 25.15 -13.89 24.76
C ASP A 25 24.11 -13.52 25.81
N SER A 26 23.47 -12.36 25.67
CA SER A 26 22.49 -11.81 26.63
C SER A 26 21.10 -11.51 26.04
N HIS A 27 20.88 -11.75 24.72
CA HIS A 27 19.64 -11.39 24.05
C HIS A 27 19.05 -12.55 23.24
N ALA A 28 17.75 -12.43 22.94
CA ALA A 28 17.09 -13.33 21.99
C ALA A 28 17.65 -13.15 20.58
N ASP A 29 17.58 -14.20 19.77
CA ASP A 29 17.84 -14.09 18.34
C ASP A 29 16.88 -13.11 17.68
N VAL A 30 17.41 -12.19 16.87
CA VAL A 30 16.63 -11.18 16.17
C VAL A 30 16.67 -11.43 14.68
N TYR A 31 15.50 -11.43 14.05
CA TYR A 31 15.35 -11.65 12.62
C TYR A 31 14.60 -10.47 11.99
N LEU A 32 14.98 -10.10 10.78
CA LEU A 32 14.34 -9.08 9.98
C LEU A 32 13.65 -9.72 8.77
N LYS A 33 12.34 -9.52 8.64
CA LYS A 33 11.63 -9.82 7.40
C LYS A 33 11.74 -8.61 6.48
N LEU A 34 12.42 -8.79 5.34
CA LEU A 34 12.86 -7.69 4.48
C LEU A 34 11.75 -7.25 3.51
N GLU A 35 10.75 -6.55 4.01
CA GLU A 35 9.58 -6.10 3.24
C GLU A 35 9.88 -5.06 2.16
N ASN A 36 11.08 -4.47 2.17
CA ASN A 36 11.58 -3.63 1.08
C ASN A 36 11.88 -4.41 -0.22
N PHE A 37 11.87 -5.74 -0.18
CA PHE A 37 12.00 -6.59 -1.37
C PHE A 37 10.68 -6.74 -2.15
N ASN A 38 9.55 -6.29 -1.61
CA ASN A 38 8.34 -6.17 -2.42
C ASN A 38 8.55 -5.19 -3.58
N PRO A 39 7.88 -5.38 -4.74
CA PRO A 39 8.08 -4.55 -5.95
C PRO A 39 7.88 -3.05 -5.74
N GLY A 40 6.91 -2.64 -4.93
CA GLY A 40 6.68 -1.25 -4.53
C GLY A 40 7.56 -0.78 -3.37
N GLY A 41 8.46 -1.64 -2.87
CA GLY A 41 9.47 -1.32 -1.88
C GLY A 41 9.00 -1.31 -0.44
N SER A 42 7.85 -1.90 -0.10
CA SER A 42 7.37 -1.92 1.29
C SER A 42 6.35 -3.01 1.57
N VAL A 43 6.12 -3.25 2.86
CA VAL A 43 5.05 -4.13 3.37
C VAL A 43 3.64 -3.70 2.88
N LYS A 44 3.47 -2.47 2.44
CA LYS A 44 2.17 -1.96 1.99
C LYS A 44 1.70 -2.57 0.67
N ASP A 45 2.59 -3.17 -0.10
CA ASP A 45 2.20 -3.90 -1.30
C ASP A 45 1.26 -5.06 -0.96
N ARG A 46 1.52 -5.77 0.14
CA ARG A 46 0.65 -6.85 0.64
C ARG A 46 -0.73 -6.34 1.04
N ALA A 47 -0.77 -5.29 1.85
CA ALA A 47 -2.02 -4.70 2.32
C ALA A 47 -2.84 -4.12 1.16
N ALA A 48 -2.21 -3.41 0.25
CA ALA A 48 -2.87 -2.82 -0.91
C ALA A 48 -3.44 -3.89 -1.85
N LEU A 49 -2.66 -4.96 -2.13
CA LEU A 49 -3.13 -6.08 -2.96
C LEU A 49 -4.33 -6.77 -2.32
N GLY A 50 -4.23 -7.13 -1.03
CA GLY A 50 -5.33 -7.82 -0.33
C GLY A 50 -6.61 -6.98 -0.26
N ILE A 51 -6.50 -5.67 -0.02
CA ILE A 51 -7.66 -4.76 -0.02
C ILE A 51 -8.29 -4.68 -1.42
N ILE A 52 -7.49 -4.53 -2.48
CA ILE A 52 -7.98 -4.44 -3.85
C ILE A 52 -8.66 -5.73 -4.27
N GLU A 53 -8.02 -6.88 -4.08
CA GLU A 53 -8.57 -8.19 -4.47
C GLU A 53 -9.85 -8.54 -3.71
N LYS A 54 -9.90 -8.22 -2.42
CA LYS A 54 -11.13 -8.40 -1.63
C LYS A 54 -12.26 -7.50 -2.14
N ALA A 55 -11.96 -6.24 -2.47
CA ALA A 55 -12.94 -5.31 -3.01
C ALA A 55 -13.45 -5.74 -4.40
N GLU A 56 -12.58 -6.30 -5.25
CA GLU A 56 -12.97 -6.91 -6.53
C GLU A 56 -13.92 -8.11 -6.32
N LYS A 57 -13.53 -9.02 -5.42
CA LYS A 57 -14.32 -10.21 -5.07
C LYS A 57 -15.70 -9.86 -4.52
N GLU A 58 -15.78 -8.80 -3.72
CA GLU A 58 -17.04 -8.30 -3.15
C GLU A 58 -17.84 -7.40 -4.12
N GLY A 59 -17.32 -7.13 -5.31
CA GLY A 59 -17.95 -6.27 -6.31
C GLY A 59 -18.00 -4.78 -5.92
N LYS A 60 -17.22 -4.37 -4.92
CA LYS A 60 -17.05 -2.97 -4.51
C LYS A 60 -16.13 -2.20 -5.47
N LEU A 61 -15.14 -2.87 -6.01
CA LEU A 61 -14.22 -2.36 -7.03
C LEU A 61 -14.48 -3.10 -8.34
N LYS A 62 -14.79 -2.39 -9.43
CA LYS A 62 -15.15 -2.95 -10.72
C LYS A 62 -14.31 -2.33 -11.83
N PRO A 63 -14.19 -2.98 -13.00
CA PRO A 63 -13.56 -2.36 -14.16
C PRO A 63 -14.10 -0.95 -14.42
N GLY A 64 -13.20 0.02 -14.58
CA GLY A 64 -13.53 1.44 -14.73
C GLY A 64 -13.76 2.21 -13.43
N SER A 65 -13.71 1.55 -12.26
CA SER A 65 -13.70 2.26 -10.97
C SER A 65 -12.40 3.03 -10.78
N THR A 66 -12.45 4.01 -9.88
CA THR A 66 -11.29 4.81 -9.48
C THR A 66 -10.97 4.54 -8.00
N ILE A 67 -9.73 4.19 -7.69
CA ILE A 67 -9.23 4.08 -6.32
C ILE A 67 -8.88 5.48 -5.84
N ILE A 68 -9.36 5.89 -4.66
CA ILE A 68 -9.00 7.17 -4.04
C ILE A 68 -8.60 6.95 -2.59
N GLU A 69 -7.41 7.44 -2.19
CA GLU A 69 -6.92 7.25 -0.82
C GLU A 69 -6.21 8.51 -0.30
N PRO A 70 -6.55 8.98 0.90
CA PRO A 70 -5.81 10.02 1.58
C PRO A 70 -4.58 9.42 2.26
N THR A 71 -3.42 9.58 1.66
CA THR A 71 -2.18 9.03 2.21
C THR A 71 -0.95 9.79 1.76
N SER A 72 0.00 9.92 2.65
CA SER A 72 1.33 10.48 2.37
C SER A 72 2.44 9.43 2.38
N GLY A 73 2.10 8.16 2.61
CA GLY A 73 3.04 7.07 2.84
C GLY A 73 3.11 6.04 1.70
N ASN A 74 3.73 4.92 2.04
CA ASN A 74 3.95 3.81 1.10
C ASN A 74 2.65 3.18 0.59
N MET A 75 1.54 3.30 1.34
CA MET A 75 0.24 2.83 0.86
C MET A 75 -0.16 3.50 -0.45
N GLY A 76 0.09 4.80 -0.59
CA GLY A 76 -0.17 5.51 -1.84
C GLY A 76 0.65 4.97 -3.02
N ILE A 77 1.92 4.65 -2.78
CA ILE A 77 2.80 4.05 -3.79
C ILE A 77 2.28 2.68 -4.20
N SER A 78 1.95 1.83 -3.22
CA SER A 78 1.44 0.48 -3.48
C SER A 78 0.09 0.50 -4.20
N LEU A 79 -0.84 1.38 -3.82
CA LEU A 79 -2.13 1.54 -4.52
C LEU A 79 -1.96 2.04 -5.96
N ALA A 80 -1.06 3.00 -6.18
CA ALA A 80 -0.77 3.51 -7.52
C ALA A 80 -0.14 2.42 -8.41
N PHE A 81 0.82 1.68 -7.86
CA PHE A 81 1.50 0.58 -8.53
C PHE A 81 0.52 -0.55 -8.91
N ILE A 82 -0.22 -1.08 -7.94
CA ILE A 82 -1.16 -2.19 -8.16
C ILE A 82 -2.35 -1.74 -9.02
N GLY A 83 -2.87 -0.53 -8.77
CA GLY A 83 -3.94 0.07 -9.55
C GLY A 83 -3.56 0.19 -11.02
N SER A 84 -2.34 0.66 -11.31
CA SER A 84 -1.83 0.76 -12.68
C SER A 84 -1.75 -0.61 -13.37
N LEU A 85 -1.24 -1.64 -12.69
CA LEU A 85 -1.16 -3.01 -13.23
C LEU A 85 -2.53 -3.64 -13.48
N LYS A 86 -3.52 -3.34 -12.64
CA LYS A 86 -4.88 -3.86 -12.77
C LYS A 86 -5.79 -2.98 -13.64
N GLY A 87 -5.28 -1.87 -14.21
CA GLY A 87 -6.02 -0.98 -15.09
C GLY A 87 -7.00 -0.03 -14.39
N TYR A 88 -6.83 0.21 -13.10
CA TYR A 88 -7.59 1.20 -12.34
C TYR A 88 -6.96 2.59 -12.40
N LYS A 89 -7.80 3.60 -12.45
CA LYS A 89 -7.36 4.96 -12.10
C LYS A 89 -7.12 5.04 -10.60
N THR A 90 -6.03 5.72 -10.22
CA THR A 90 -5.70 5.93 -8.81
C THR A 90 -5.52 7.41 -8.53
N ILE A 91 -6.24 7.91 -7.53
CA ILE A 91 -6.13 9.28 -7.03
C ILE A 91 -5.55 9.23 -5.62
N ILE A 92 -4.44 9.92 -5.41
CA ILE A 92 -3.85 10.06 -4.08
C ILE A 92 -4.04 11.49 -3.61
N VAL A 93 -4.64 11.64 -2.43
CA VAL A 93 -4.87 12.93 -1.80
C VAL A 93 -3.86 13.11 -0.67
N MET A 94 -3.08 14.20 -0.72
CA MET A 94 -2.04 14.45 0.28
C MET A 94 -1.79 15.96 0.49
N PRO A 95 -1.22 16.36 1.66
CA PRO A 95 -0.79 17.73 1.87
C PRO A 95 0.29 18.15 0.88
N ASP A 96 0.30 19.42 0.49
CA ASP A 96 1.31 19.98 -0.41
C ASP A 96 2.70 20.13 0.21
N THR A 97 2.85 19.85 1.51
CA THR A 97 4.13 19.75 2.21
C THR A 97 4.88 18.45 1.97
N MET A 98 4.26 17.46 1.31
CA MET A 98 4.93 16.20 0.98
C MET A 98 6.03 16.40 -0.05
N SER A 99 7.11 15.59 0.06
CA SER A 99 8.31 15.74 -0.76
C SER A 99 8.04 15.61 -2.26
N ILE A 100 8.83 16.33 -3.05
CA ILE A 100 8.73 16.31 -4.52
C ILE A 100 9.05 14.92 -5.06
N GLU A 101 10.01 14.21 -4.48
CA GLU A 101 10.40 12.85 -4.88
C GLU A 101 9.21 11.90 -4.81
N ARG A 102 8.46 11.95 -3.72
CA ARG A 102 7.26 11.12 -3.53
C ARG A 102 6.19 11.43 -4.57
N ARG A 103 5.95 12.72 -4.84
CA ARG A 103 5.01 13.14 -5.88
C ARG A 103 5.44 12.64 -7.26
N ASN A 104 6.74 12.66 -7.55
CA ASN A 104 7.29 12.18 -8.82
C ASN A 104 7.14 10.66 -8.97
N ILE A 105 7.38 9.89 -7.89
CA ILE A 105 7.13 8.43 -7.89
C ILE A 105 5.66 8.14 -8.21
N LEU A 106 4.72 8.79 -7.54
CA LEU A 106 3.28 8.57 -7.76
C LEU A 106 2.86 8.94 -9.18
N LYS A 107 3.38 10.04 -9.73
CA LYS A 107 3.14 10.43 -11.13
C LYS A 107 3.73 9.41 -12.12
N ALA A 108 4.94 8.90 -11.86
CA ALA A 108 5.56 7.86 -12.68
C ALA A 108 4.74 6.55 -12.67
N LEU A 109 4.01 6.28 -11.59
CA LEU A 109 3.05 5.18 -11.46
C LEU A 109 1.65 5.52 -12.02
N ASN A 110 1.52 6.64 -12.75
CA ASN A 110 0.28 7.11 -13.38
C ASN A 110 -0.85 7.45 -12.39
N ALA A 111 -0.52 7.81 -11.13
CA ALA A 111 -1.49 8.28 -10.18
C ALA A 111 -1.80 9.78 -10.36
N GLU A 112 -3.05 10.14 -10.26
CA GLU A 112 -3.49 11.52 -10.13
C GLU A 112 -3.25 12.01 -8.70
N LEU A 113 -2.68 13.21 -8.55
CA LEU A 113 -2.41 13.81 -7.25
C LEU A 113 -3.36 14.97 -6.99
N ILE A 114 -4.03 14.94 -5.86
CA ILE A 114 -4.78 16.06 -5.33
C ILE A 114 -4.05 16.58 -4.09
N LEU A 115 -3.49 17.77 -4.21
CA LEU A 115 -2.79 18.42 -3.11
C LEU A 115 -3.77 19.26 -2.28
N THR A 116 -3.66 19.14 -0.97
CA THR A 116 -4.42 19.94 0.00
C THR A 116 -3.49 20.89 0.75
N ASP A 117 -4.05 21.93 1.36
CA ASP A 117 -3.30 22.87 2.17
C ASP A 117 -2.53 22.16 3.28
N GLY A 118 -1.22 22.32 3.27
CA GLY A 118 -0.29 21.72 4.23
C GLY A 118 -0.56 22.11 5.68
N ALA A 119 -1.11 23.32 5.92
CA ALA A 119 -1.50 23.76 7.25
C ALA A 119 -2.60 22.89 7.87
N ARG A 120 -3.40 22.20 7.06
CA ARG A 120 -4.43 21.26 7.50
C ARG A 120 -3.90 19.84 7.70
N GLY A 121 -2.67 19.55 7.29
CA GLY A 121 -2.05 18.24 7.40
C GLY A 121 -2.88 17.11 6.78
N MET A 122 -2.72 15.89 7.30
CA MET A 122 -3.48 14.73 6.83
C MET A 122 -4.99 14.84 7.05
N LYS A 123 -5.46 15.59 8.05
CA LYS A 123 -6.88 15.81 8.28
C LYS A 123 -7.53 16.46 7.06
N GLY A 124 -6.90 17.48 6.48
CA GLY A 124 -7.39 18.13 5.26
C GLY A 124 -7.43 17.20 4.05
N ALA A 125 -6.46 16.29 3.95
CA ALA A 125 -6.43 15.28 2.88
C ALA A 125 -7.57 14.24 3.04
N ILE A 126 -7.82 13.78 4.25
CA ILE A 126 -8.91 12.84 4.57
C ILE A 126 -10.27 13.46 4.20
N GLU A 127 -10.58 14.64 4.73
CA GLU A 127 -11.85 15.34 4.44
C GLU A 127 -12.04 15.58 2.94
N LYS A 128 -10.96 15.87 2.22
CA LYS A 128 -11.02 16.05 0.77
C LYS A 128 -11.31 14.75 0.03
N ALA A 129 -10.66 13.65 0.41
CA ALA A 129 -10.87 12.34 -0.20
C ALA A 129 -12.31 11.84 0.05
N GLU A 130 -12.79 11.93 1.28
CA GLU A 130 -14.16 11.57 1.67
C GLU A 130 -15.19 12.38 0.91
N SER A 131 -14.99 13.71 0.80
CA SER A 131 -15.88 14.58 0.01
C SER A 131 -15.93 14.23 -1.47
N LEU A 132 -14.83 13.73 -2.05
CA LEU A 132 -14.80 13.30 -3.44
C LEU A 132 -15.45 11.92 -3.61
N ALA A 133 -15.15 10.99 -2.72
CA ALA A 133 -15.73 9.64 -2.75
C ALA A 133 -17.25 9.66 -2.57
N SER A 134 -17.76 10.48 -1.65
CA SER A 134 -19.21 10.58 -1.40
C SER A 134 -20.01 11.13 -2.61
N LYS A 135 -19.38 11.91 -3.49
CA LYS A 135 -20.00 12.51 -4.67
C LYS A 135 -19.92 11.61 -5.92
N ASN A 136 -19.12 10.55 -5.88
CA ASN A 136 -18.92 9.69 -7.04
C ASN A 136 -18.98 8.21 -6.64
N LYS A 137 -20.09 7.56 -6.98
CA LYS A 137 -20.31 6.14 -6.68
C LYS A 137 -19.31 5.18 -7.33
N ASN A 138 -18.52 5.67 -8.29
CA ASN A 138 -17.50 4.89 -8.98
C ASN A 138 -16.13 4.99 -8.29
N TYR A 139 -16.04 5.71 -7.17
CA TYR A 139 -14.84 5.81 -6.37
C TYR A 139 -14.86 4.77 -5.25
N PHE A 140 -13.76 4.04 -5.13
CA PHE A 140 -13.49 3.11 -4.06
C PHE A 140 -12.39 3.67 -3.16
N MET A 141 -12.68 3.77 -1.87
CA MET A 141 -11.71 4.21 -0.85
C MET A 141 -11.25 3.00 -0.04
N PRO A 142 -9.97 2.64 -0.13
CA PRO A 142 -9.37 1.49 0.58
C PRO A 142 -9.47 1.54 2.09
N GLU A 143 -9.39 2.74 2.70
CA GLU A 143 -9.49 2.97 4.14
C GLU A 143 -8.53 2.09 4.96
N GLN A 144 -7.24 2.18 4.66
CA GLN A 144 -6.22 1.26 5.16
C GLN A 144 -6.23 1.01 6.68
N PHE A 145 -6.69 1.97 7.49
CA PHE A 145 -6.68 1.87 8.95
C PHE A 145 -7.91 1.17 9.53
N SER A 146 -9.02 1.14 8.81
CA SER A 146 -10.29 0.56 9.25
C SER A 146 -10.70 -0.68 8.46
N ASN A 147 -10.08 -0.93 7.31
CA ASN A 147 -10.44 -2.05 6.44
C ASN A 147 -9.86 -3.39 6.96
N PRO A 148 -10.71 -4.36 7.32
CA PRO A 148 -10.27 -5.65 7.83
C PRO A 148 -9.44 -6.45 6.83
N ALA A 149 -9.56 -6.18 5.51
CA ALA A 149 -8.77 -6.84 4.48
C ALA A 149 -7.26 -6.57 4.65
N ASN A 150 -6.86 -5.45 5.28
CA ASN A 150 -5.46 -5.21 5.64
C ASN A 150 -4.94 -6.23 6.64
N VAL A 151 -5.72 -6.52 7.69
CA VAL A 151 -5.37 -7.53 8.71
C VAL A 151 -5.36 -8.93 8.09
N GLU A 152 -6.37 -9.26 7.30
CA GLU A 152 -6.49 -10.55 6.61
C GLU A 152 -5.29 -10.80 5.70
N ALA A 153 -4.88 -9.81 4.90
CA ALA A 153 -3.70 -9.92 4.02
C ALA A 153 -2.44 -10.32 4.80
N HIS A 154 -2.22 -9.72 5.97
CA HIS A 154 -1.07 -10.07 6.80
C HIS A 154 -1.21 -11.42 7.50
N TYR A 155 -2.42 -11.78 7.91
CA TYR A 155 -2.69 -13.09 8.50
C TYR A 155 -2.42 -14.23 7.50
N GLU A 156 -2.88 -14.05 6.26
CA GLU A 156 -2.78 -15.08 5.22
C GLU A 156 -1.41 -15.14 4.54
N THR A 157 -0.63 -14.05 4.58
CA THR A 157 0.68 -13.99 3.91
C THR A 157 1.84 -13.80 4.88
N THR A 158 2.03 -12.61 5.43
CA THR A 158 3.18 -12.27 6.27
C THR A 158 3.30 -13.19 7.48
N GLY A 159 2.19 -13.46 8.16
CA GLY A 159 2.14 -14.36 9.31
C GLY A 159 2.51 -15.79 8.95
N GLN A 160 1.93 -16.32 7.88
CA GLN A 160 2.22 -17.69 7.41
C GLN A 160 3.67 -17.86 6.97
N GLU A 161 4.20 -16.87 6.24
CA GLU A 161 5.60 -16.87 5.83
C GLU A 161 6.54 -16.83 7.05
N THR A 162 6.25 -15.97 8.03
CA THR A 162 7.09 -15.86 9.24
C THR A 162 7.09 -17.14 10.08
N ILE A 163 5.98 -17.90 10.07
CA ILE A 163 5.90 -19.18 10.78
C ILE A 163 6.64 -20.29 10.02
N ARG A 164 6.58 -20.25 8.68
CA ARG A 164 7.22 -21.25 7.82
C ARG A 164 8.75 -21.10 7.78
N ASP A 165 9.25 -19.86 7.70
CA ASP A 165 10.67 -19.51 7.51
C ASP A 165 11.43 -19.53 8.83
#